data_73a57276d263ab0f11c07068905bed44
#
_entry.id   73a57276d263ab0f11c07068905bed44
#
_cell.length_a   1.000
_cell.length_b   1.000
_cell.length_c   1.000
_cell.angle_alpha   90.00
_cell.angle_beta   90.00
_cell.angle_gamma   90.00
#
_symmetry.space_group_name_H-M   'P 1'
#
loop_
_entity.id
_entity.type
_entity.pdbx_description
1 polymer ?
#
loop_
_entity_poly.entity_id
_entity_poly.type
_entity_poly.pdbx_seq_one_letter_code
_entity_poly.pdbx_strand_id
1 'polypeptide(L)'
;MKIDSGIVGRESAPERVEVDKRWIMAYNAALGAVSATPHPLYPVCYEWNATRALRQATGLQNLNAQLVHAQHDLNVHRAPQAGETLTTLARVVAAEQRRPGAFVTIRLAARGAGGDAVSTTDYGMLYRAVHLEGGNRSLEKLEDPPRHAGELSKVGEVPVAATAAHVYTECARIWNPIHTDPEYARDAGLPGIILHGTATLAFSISTLMGALRPKTLRRVQCRFSGMVLMPSTLTVHASRQGDAIAFETRDERGEPVIERGWIG
;
A
#
# COMPACT_ATOMS: atom_id res chain seq x y z
N MET A 1 16.06 -16.06 -11.47
CA MET A 1 14.80 -15.49 -11.98
C MET A 1 15.08 -14.11 -12.53
N LYS A 2 14.30 -13.68 -13.54
CA LYS A 2 14.53 -12.41 -14.25
C LYS A 2 13.23 -11.72 -14.63
N ILE A 3 13.29 -10.40 -14.75
CA ILE A 3 12.24 -9.52 -15.30
C ILE A 3 12.84 -8.78 -16.47
N ASP A 4 12.14 -8.72 -17.60
CA ASP A 4 12.52 -7.90 -18.76
C ASP A 4 11.98 -6.47 -18.57
N SER A 5 12.84 -5.45 -18.67
CA SER A 5 12.44 -4.04 -18.58
C SER A 5 11.52 -3.59 -19.71
N GLY A 6 11.36 -4.39 -20.76
CA GLY A 6 10.37 -4.20 -21.83
C GLY A 6 8.92 -4.20 -21.35
N ILE A 7 8.65 -4.64 -20.12
CA ILE A 7 7.31 -4.50 -19.50
C ILE A 7 6.93 -3.05 -19.19
N VAL A 8 7.89 -2.12 -19.12
CA VAL A 8 7.61 -0.69 -18.87
C VAL A 8 6.75 -0.13 -19.99
N GLY A 9 5.64 0.48 -19.61
CA GLY A 9 4.60 0.97 -20.50
C GLY A 9 3.42 0.02 -20.70
N ARG A 10 3.52 -1.25 -20.26
CA ARG A 10 2.39 -2.20 -20.31
C ARG A 10 1.30 -1.77 -19.36
N GLU A 11 0.05 -1.98 -19.78
CA GLU A 11 -1.16 -1.62 -19.05
C GLU A 11 -2.03 -2.87 -18.80
N SER A 12 -2.85 -2.81 -17.75
CA SER A 12 -3.92 -3.78 -17.54
C SER A 12 -5.11 -3.49 -18.47
N ALA A 13 -6.04 -4.43 -18.56
CA ALA A 13 -7.41 -4.06 -18.91
C ALA A 13 -7.97 -3.10 -17.84
N PRO A 14 -8.88 -2.17 -18.21
CA PRO A 14 -9.57 -1.34 -17.23
C PRO A 14 -10.46 -2.20 -16.30
N GLU A 15 -10.28 -2.04 -15.00
CA GLU A 15 -11.07 -2.73 -13.99
C GLU A 15 -12.16 -1.80 -13.45
N ARG A 16 -13.41 -2.27 -13.53
CA ARG A 16 -14.57 -1.51 -13.05
C ARG A 16 -15.08 -2.09 -11.74
N VAL A 17 -15.34 -1.21 -10.79
CA VAL A 17 -15.85 -1.59 -9.47
C VAL A 17 -16.87 -0.59 -8.97
N GLU A 18 -17.96 -1.07 -8.36
CA GLU A 18 -18.90 -0.23 -7.64
C GLU A 18 -18.44 -0.06 -6.18
N VAL A 19 -18.40 1.17 -5.73
CA VAL A 19 -18.10 1.54 -4.34
C VAL A 19 -19.39 1.50 -3.53
N ASP A 20 -19.64 0.41 -2.83
CA ASP A 20 -20.88 0.27 -2.03
C ASP A 20 -20.68 0.73 -0.56
N LYS A 21 -21.80 1.15 0.09
CA LYS A 21 -21.79 1.61 1.49
C LYS A 21 -21.32 0.53 2.47
N ARG A 22 -21.63 -0.74 2.21
CA ARG A 22 -21.23 -1.84 3.11
C ARG A 22 -19.73 -2.06 3.03
N TRP A 23 -19.13 -1.90 1.85
CA TRP A 23 -17.70 -2.03 1.69
C TRP A 23 -16.94 -0.91 2.40
N ILE A 24 -17.39 0.36 2.25
CA ILE A 24 -16.83 1.50 3.01
C ILE A 24 -16.93 1.23 4.51
N MET A 25 -18.12 0.83 4.98
CA MET A 25 -18.36 0.51 6.39
C MET A 25 -17.44 -0.62 6.87
N ALA A 26 -17.33 -1.71 6.12
CA ALA A 26 -16.50 -2.86 6.48
C ALA A 26 -15.03 -2.48 6.58
N TYR A 27 -14.51 -1.75 5.58
CA TYR A 27 -13.13 -1.29 5.59
C TYR A 27 -12.82 -0.35 6.77
N ASN A 28 -13.69 0.62 7.02
CA ASN A 28 -13.54 1.53 8.16
C ASN A 28 -13.60 0.75 9.49
N ALA A 29 -14.52 -0.20 9.64
CA ALA A 29 -14.65 -1.03 10.84
C ALA A 29 -13.42 -1.91 11.08
N ALA A 30 -12.79 -2.45 10.04
CA ALA A 30 -11.52 -3.19 10.14
C ALA A 30 -10.38 -2.33 10.70
N LEU A 31 -10.48 -1.01 10.57
CA LEU A 31 -9.52 -0.03 11.10
C LEU A 31 -9.97 0.59 12.42
N GLY A 32 -11.03 0.04 13.06
CA GLY A 32 -11.58 0.53 14.31
C GLY A 32 -12.34 1.86 14.21
N ALA A 33 -12.73 2.28 13.00
CA ALA A 33 -13.43 3.55 12.77
C ALA A 33 -14.92 3.36 12.48
N VAL A 34 -15.74 4.24 13.06
CA VAL A 34 -17.18 4.36 12.75
C VAL A 34 -17.35 5.63 11.89
N SER A 35 -17.37 5.45 10.57
CA SER A 35 -17.48 6.57 9.63
C SER A 35 -18.22 6.14 8.36
N ALA A 36 -19.05 7.03 7.82
CA ALA A 36 -19.65 6.87 6.49
C ALA A 36 -18.72 7.38 5.36
N THR A 37 -17.70 8.18 5.71
CA THR A 37 -16.70 8.67 4.76
C THR A 37 -15.62 7.60 4.58
N PRO A 38 -15.24 7.25 3.34
CA PRO A 38 -14.16 6.31 3.10
C PRO A 38 -12.86 6.77 3.77
N HIS A 39 -12.15 5.83 4.39
CA HIS A 39 -10.80 6.08 4.91
C HIS A 39 -9.86 6.54 3.77
N PRO A 40 -8.87 7.42 4.03
CA PRO A 40 -7.92 7.88 2.99
C PRO A 40 -7.19 6.75 2.24
N LEU A 41 -6.95 5.61 2.89
CA LEU A 41 -6.35 4.42 2.27
C LEU A 41 -7.37 3.48 1.60
N TYR A 42 -8.66 3.85 1.51
CA TYR A 42 -9.67 3.05 0.82
C TYR A 42 -9.33 2.75 -0.67
N PRO A 43 -8.55 3.58 -1.40
CA PRO A 43 -8.08 3.27 -2.75
C PRO A 43 -7.47 1.87 -2.91
N VAL A 44 -6.73 1.35 -1.92
CA VAL A 44 -6.13 0.01 -1.98
C VAL A 44 -7.16 -1.09 -2.29
N CYS A 45 -8.41 -0.88 -1.89
CA CYS A 45 -9.51 -1.84 -2.07
C CYS A 45 -9.86 -2.01 -3.55
N TYR A 46 -10.14 -0.93 -4.26
CA TYR A 46 -10.56 -0.98 -5.66
C TYR A 46 -9.36 -1.05 -6.65
N GLU A 47 -8.15 -0.79 -6.19
CA GLU A 47 -6.91 -0.91 -6.96
C GLU A 47 -6.40 -2.35 -7.09
N TRP A 48 -6.81 -3.23 -6.17
CA TRP A 48 -6.28 -4.59 -6.08
C TRP A 48 -6.47 -5.41 -7.34
N ASN A 49 -7.67 -5.38 -7.94
CA ASN A 49 -7.96 -6.16 -9.15
C ASN A 49 -7.13 -5.68 -10.34
N ALA A 50 -6.98 -4.37 -10.54
CA ALA A 50 -6.15 -3.81 -11.60
C ALA A 50 -4.67 -4.19 -11.42
N THR A 51 -4.17 -4.17 -10.17
CA THR A 51 -2.81 -4.64 -9.84
C THR A 51 -2.63 -6.12 -10.22
N ARG A 52 -3.59 -6.99 -9.89
CA ARG A 52 -3.57 -8.40 -10.25
C ARG A 52 -3.60 -8.61 -11.76
N ALA A 53 -4.51 -7.95 -12.46
CA ALA A 53 -4.66 -8.04 -13.91
C ALA A 53 -3.35 -7.64 -14.64
N LEU A 54 -2.71 -6.53 -14.22
CA LEU A 54 -1.44 -6.12 -14.79
C LEU A 54 -0.33 -7.15 -14.53
N ARG A 55 -0.22 -7.65 -13.30
CA ARG A 55 0.80 -8.65 -12.94
C ARG A 55 0.61 -9.95 -13.73
N GLN A 56 -0.63 -10.33 -14.01
CA GLN A 56 -0.94 -11.47 -14.87
C GLN A 56 -0.50 -11.20 -16.32
N ALA A 57 -0.87 -10.06 -16.88
CA ALA A 57 -0.55 -9.68 -18.26
C ALA A 57 0.96 -9.51 -18.51
N THR A 58 1.74 -9.21 -17.47
CA THR A 58 3.21 -9.02 -17.54
C THR A 58 4.02 -10.23 -17.07
N GLY A 59 3.38 -11.29 -16.59
CA GLY A 59 4.05 -12.46 -16.02
C GLY A 59 4.63 -12.25 -14.61
N LEU A 60 4.50 -11.06 -14.03
CA LEU A 60 5.00 -10.73 -12.69
C LEU A 60 4.35 -11.58 -11.58
N GLN A 61 3.16 -12.12 -11.82
CA GLN A 61 2.51 -13.05 -10.89
C GLN A 61 3.32 -14.33 -10.61
N ASN A 62 4.15 -14.77 -11.57
CA ASN A 62 4.98 -15.97 -11.42
C ASN A 62 6.13 -15.78 -10.41
N LEU A 63 6.33 -14.55 -9.95
CA LEU A 63 7.37 -14.14 -8.99
C LEU A 63 6.78 -13.74 -7.62
N ASN A 64 5.61 -14.27 -7.26
CA ASN A 64 4.92 -13.92 -6.02
C ASN A 64 5.75 -14.19 -4.75
N ALA A 65 6.51 -15.29 -4.73
CA ALA A 65 7.36 -15.67 -3.60
C ALA A 65 8.51 -14.67 -3.35
N GLN A 66 8.93 -13.93 -4.39
CA GLN A 66 9.99 -12.93 -4.32
C GLN A 66 9.46 -11.53 -4.00
N LEU A 67 8.16 -11.32 -4.17
CA LEU A 67 7.55 -10.00 -4.10
C LEU A 67 7.42 -9.50 -2.66
N VAL A 68 7.83 -8.25 -2.46
CA VAL A 68 7.43 -7.43 -1.31
C VAL A 68 6.92 -6.07 -1.81
N HIS A 69 5.83 -5.57 -1.21
CA HIS A 69 5.38 -4.19 -1.40
C HIS A 69 6.33 -3.29 -0.60
N ALA A 70 7.20 -2.57 -1.28
CA ALA A 70 8.31 -1.83 -0.67
C ALA A 70 8.06 -0.33 -0.55
N GLN A 71 7.19 0.23 -1.38
CA GLN A 71 6.88 1.67 -1.39
C GLN A 71 5.44 1.93 -1.79
N HIS A 72 4.83 2.93 -1.18
CA HIS A 72 3.48 3.39 -1.48
C HIS A 72 3.47 4.91 -1.58
N ASP A 73 2.94 5.45 -2.68
CA ASP A 73 2.74 6.87 -2.90
C ASP A 73 1.35 7.09 -3.47
N LEU A 74 0.43 7.52 -2.62
CA LEU A 74 -0.98 7.73 -2.96
C LEU A 74 -1.29 9.23 -3.00
N ASN A 75 -1.89 9.67 -4.11
CA ASN A 75 -2.54 10.96 -4.23
C ASN A 75 -4.06 10.77 -4.29
N VAL A 76 -4.77 11.32 -3.31
CA VAL A 76 -6.23 11.35 -3.25
C VAL A 76 -6.72 12.66 -3.85
N HIS A 77 -7.28 12.61 -5.06
CA HIS A 77 -7.81 13.79 -5.74
C HIS A 77 -9.18 14.18 -5.18
N ARG A 78 -10.00 13.19 -4.87
CA ARG A 78 -11.25 13.29 -4.11
C ARG A 78 -11.62 11.96 -3.45
N ALA A 79 -12.45 12.01 -2.42
CA ALA A 79 -13.02 10.79 -1.86
C ALA A 79 -14.01 10.15 -2.85
N PRO A 80 -14.00 8.81 -3.02
CA PRO A 80 -15.04 8.12 -3.77
C PRO A 80 -16.37 8.16 -3.02
N GLN A 81 -17.48 8.15 -3.76
CA GLN A 81 -18.83 8.18 -3.20
C GLN A 81 -19.47 6.81 -3.24
N ALA A 82 -20.31 6.51 -2.25
CA ALA A 82 -21.11 5.29 -2.26
C ALA A 82 -22.11 5.27 -3.43
N GLY A 83 -22.16 4.15 -4.15
CA GLY A 83 -22.95 3.98 -5.38
C GLY A 83 -22.21 4.41 -6.65
N GLU A 84 -20.99 4.97 -6.51
CA GLU A 84 -20.17 5.35 -7.65
C GLU A 84 -19.49 4.14 -8.29
N THR A 85 -19.44 4.11 -9.62
CA THR A 85 -18.63 3.15 -10.37
C THR A 85 -17.30 3.79 -10.73
N LEU A 86 -16.21 3.19 -10.25
CA LEU A 86 -14.85 3.58 -10.58
C LEU A 86 -14.27 2.67 -11.66
N THR A 87 -13.42 3.26 -12.50
CA THR A 87 -12.59 2.51 -13.46
C THR A 87 -11.13 2.73 -13.08
N THR A 88 -10.42 1.65 -12.77
CA THR A 88 -8.99 1.68 -12.42
C THR A 88 -8.16 1.06 -13.54
N LEU A 89 -7.13 1.78 -13.98
CA LEU A 89 -6.12 1.31 -14.91
C LEU A 89 -4.79 1.18 -14.18
N ALA A 90 -4.12 0.05 -14.34
CA ALA A 90 -2.77 -0.17 -13.84
C ALA A 90 -1.76 -0.11 -14.99
N ARG A 91 -0.60 0.54 -14.79
CA ARG A 91 0.49 0.67 -15.76
C ARG A 91 1.84 0.47 -15.10
N VAL A 92 2.74 -0.29 -15.73
CA VAL A 92 4.15 -0.32 -15.31
C VAL A 92 4.82 0.99 -15.74
N VAL A 93 5.23 1.82 -14.80
CA VAL A 93 5.84 3.13 -15.10
C VAL A 93 7.36 3.12 -14.99
N ALA A 94 7.92 2.20 -14.20
CA ALA A 94 9.38 2.03 -14.09
C ALA A 94 9.75 0.59 -13.72
N ALA A 95 10.96 0.21 -14.13
CA ALA A 95 11.65 -0.99 -13.69
C ALA A 95 13.14 -0.66 -13.49
N GLU A 96 13.69 -0.96 -12.31
CA GLU A 96 15.04 -0.60 -11.90
C GLU A 96 15.74 -1.78 -11.23
N GLN A 97 17.02 -2.00 -11.54
CA GLN A 97 17.84 -2.92 -10.74
C GLN A 97 18.27 -2.20 -9.46
N ARG A 98 17.88 -2.74 -8.33
CA ARG A 98 18.35 -2.31 -7.01
C ARG A 98 19.17 -3.43 -6.37
N ARG A 99 19.95 -3.10 -5.32
CA ARG A 99 20.81 -4.08 -4.65
C ARG A 99 20.06 -5.35 -4.18
N PRO A 100 18.84 -5.29 -3.63
CA PRO A 100 18.11 -6.50 -3.20
C PRO A 100 17.44 -7.27 -4.35
N GLY A 101 17.28 -6.67 -5.55
CA GLY A 101 16.56 -7.28 -6.68
C GLY A 101 15.96 -6.26 -7.64
N ALA A 102 15.07 -6.71 -8.52
CA ALA A 102 14.35 -5.84 -9.45
C ALA A 102 13.24 -5.07 -8.73
N PHE A 103 13.20 -3.75 -8.90
CA PHE A 103 12.18 -2.87 -8.37
C PHE A 103 11.28 -2.39 -9.51
N VAL A 104 9.99 -2.69 -9.42
CA VAL A 104 9.00 -2.34 -10.44
C VAL A 104 7.98 -1.40 -9.82
N THR A 105 7.77 -0.24 -10.45
CA THR A 105 6.71 0.70 -10.03
C THR A 105 5.51 0.54 -10.93
N ILE A 106 4.36 0.26 -10.31
CA ILE A 106 3.05 0.17 -10.96
C ILE A 106 2.24 1.39 -10.54
N ARG A 107 1.81 2.19 -11.52
CA ARG A 107 0.85 3.27 -11.32
C ARG A 107 -0.55 2.77 -11.51
N LEU A 108 -1.40 3.09 -10.56
CA LEU A 108 -2.83 2.82 -10.54
C LEU A 108 -3.57 4.16 -10.60
N ALA A 109 -4.36 4.35 -11.64
CA ALA A 109 -5.15 5.57 -11.84
C ALA A 109 -6.64 5.21 -11.81
N ALA A 110 -7.34 5.66 -10.77
CA ALA A 110 -8.78 5.48 -10.63
C ALA A 110 -9.53 6.74 -11.07
N ARG A 111 -10.58 6.52 -11.84
CA ARG A 111 -11.44 7.58 -12.39
C ARG A 111 -12.90 7.29 -12.12
N GLY A 112 -13.69 8.33 -11.90
CA GLY A 112 -15.15 8.27 -11.87
C GLY A 112 -15.75 8.08 -13.27
N ALA A 113 -17.07 7.88 -13.33
CA ALA A 113 -17.79 7.66 -14.58
C ALA A 113 -17.69 8.85 -15.56
N GLY A 114 -17.50 10.06 -15.06
CA GLY A 114 -17.24 11.27 -15.86
C GLY A 114 -15.79 11.43 -16.33
N GLY A 115 -14.89 10.49 -15.99
CA GLY A 115 -13.47 10.57 -16.34
C GLY A 115 -12.63 11.41 -15.37
N ASP A 116 -13.23 12.00 -14.34
CA ASP A 116 -12.56 12.76 -13.29
C ASP A 116 -11.65 11.87 -12.43
N ALA A 117 -10.50 12.40 -12.04
CA ALA A 117 -9.55 11.66 -11.24
C ALA A 117 -10.05 11.49 -9.79
N VAL A 118 -9.96 10.27 -9.27
CA VAL A 118 -10.32 9.91 -7.88
C VAL A 118 -9.06 9.67 -7.06
N SER A 119 -8.19 8.77 -7.51
CA SER A 119 -6.88 8.52 -6.90
C SER A 119 -5.82 8.21 -7.96
N THR A 120 -4.57 8.44 -7.59
CA THR A 120 -3.39 7.95 -8.33
C THR A 120 -2.43 7.37 -7.31
N THR A 121 -2.04 6.10 -7.48
CA THR A 121 -1.16 5.41 -6.54
C THR A 121 0.01 4.79 -7.27
N ASP A 122 1.23 5.04 -6.82
CA ASP A 122 2.43 4.34 -7.26
C ASP A 122 2.79 3.25 -6.24
N TYR A 123 2.68 1.98 -6.66
CA TYR A 123 3.10 0.80 -5.91
C TYR A 123 4.51 0.44 -6.31
N GLY A 124 5.47 0.65 -5.41
CA GLY A 124 6.84 0.16 -5.54
C GLY A 124 6.95 -1.29 -5.09
N MET A 125 7.10 -2.20 -6.03
CA MET A 125 7.20 -3.63 -5.81
C MET A 125 8.64 -4.09 -5.97
N LEU A 126 9.24 -4.64 -4.92
CA LEU A 126 10.57 -5.23 -4.95
C LEU A 126 10.47 -6.74 -5.13
N TYR A 127 11.05 -7.25 -6.20
CA TYR A 127 11.23 -8.68 -6.48
C TYR A 127 12.63 -9.10 -6.05
N ARG A 128 12.73 -9.67 -4.84
CA ARG A 128 13.99 -10.03 -4.18
C ARG A 128 14.75 -11.11 -4.95
N ALA A 129 16.06 -10.94 -5.08
CA ALA A 129 16.95 -11.87 -5.82
C ALA A 129 16.54 -12.10 -7.28
N VAL A 130 15.78 -11.18 -7.89
CA VAL A 130 15.41 -11.19 -9.30
C VAL A 130 16.26 -10.19 -10.05
N HIS A 131 16.82 -10.60 -11.18
CA HIS A 131 17.62 -9.74 -12.06
C HIS A 131 16.73 -9.01 -13.05
N LEU A 132 17.06 -7.73 -13.34
CA LEU A 132 16.40 -6.95 -14.39
C LEU A 132 17.21 -7.04 -15.69
N GLU A 133 16.64 -7.63 -16.72
CA GLU A 133 17.21 -7.64 -18.08
C GLU A 133 16.81 -6.35 -18.84
N GLY A 134 17.63 -5.92 -19.79
CA GLY A 134 17.40 -4.74 -20.60
C GLY A 134 17.74 -3.41 -19.92
N GLY A 135 18.26 -3.45 -18.66
CA GLY A 135 18.65 -2.27 -17.91
C GLY A 135 17.48 -1.48 -17.31
N ASN A 136 17.81 -0.42 -16.57
CA ASN A 136 16.81 0.45 -15.95
C ASN A 136 16.00 1.21 -17.01
N ARG A 137 14.69 1.25 -16.81
CA ARG A 137 13.77 1.95 -17.70
C ARG A 137 12.68 2.63 -16.89
N SER A 138 12.36 3.88 -17.23
CA SER A 138 11.28 4.63 -16.63
C SER A 138 10.60 5.53 -17.68
N LEU A 139 9.30 5.73 -17.55
CA LEU A 139 8.53 6.65 -18.40
C LEU A 139 8.68 8.10 -17.97
N GLU A 140 9.00 8.29 -16.68
CA GLU A 140 9.14 9.61 -16.06
C GLU A 140 10.06 9.52 -14.84
N LYS A 141 10.51 10.65 -14.32
CA LYS A 141 11.26 10.71 -13.07
C LYS A 141 10.32 10.42 -11.90
N LEU A 142 10.60 9.33 -11.18
CA LEU A 142 9.92 9.00 -9.93
C LEU A 142 10.80 9.44 -8.75
N GLU A 143 10.13 9.91 -7.69
CA GLU A 143 10.81 10.35 -6.48
C GLU A 143 10.58 9.33 -5.35
N ASP A 144 11.64 9.02 -4.65
CA ASP A 144 11.52 8.28 -3.39
C ASP A 144 10.90 9.18 -2.31
N PRO A 145 10.12 8.62 -1.36
CA PRO A 145 9.69 9.38 -0.19
C PRO A 145 10.89 10.04 0.50
N PRO A 146 10.82 11.34 0.78
CA PRO A 146 11.93 12.07 1.36
C PRO A 146 12.24 11.55 2.77
N ARG A 147 13.49 11.74 3.21
CA ARG A 147 13.83 11.54 4.62
C ARG A 147 13.23 12.70 5.41
N HIS A 148 12.65 12.41 6.58
CA HIS A 148 12.25 13.47 7.51
C HIS A 148 13.49 14.07 8.21
N ALA A 149 13.39 15.33 8.60
CA ALA A 149 14.37 16.01 9.43
C ALA A 149 13.91 15.96 10.90
N GLY A 150 14.88 15.81 11.80
CA GLY A 150 14.63 15.84 13.25
C GLY A 150 14.03 14.54 13.81
N GLU A 151 13.74 14.60 15.11
CA GLU A 151 13.23 13.49 15.89
C GLU A 151 11.70 13.36 15.75
N LEU A 152 11.21 12.12 15.70
CA LEU A 152 9.80 11.81 15.72
C LEU A 152 9.39 11.37 17.14
N SER A 153 8.33 11.96 17.67
CA SER A 153 7.77 11.61 18.97
C SER A 153 6.65 10.59 18.81
N LYS A 154 6.52 9.66 19.77
CA LYS A 154 5.42 8.71 19.81
C LYS A 154 4.09 9.45 19.97
N VAL A 155 3.15 9.20 19.06
CA VAL A 155 1.81 9.83 19.03
C VAL A 155 0.68 8.85 19.29
N GLY A 156 0.94 7.55 19.25
CA GLY A 156 -0.05 6.54 19.56
C GLY A 156 0.46 5.11 19.47
N GLU A 157 -0.39 4.20 19.92
CA GLU A 157 -0.20 2.75 19.83
C GLU A 157 -1.39 2.10 19.14
N VAL A 158 -1.13 1.00 18.45
CA VAL A 158 -2.14 0.19 17.76
C VAL A 158 -1.98 -1.27 18.18
N PRO A 159 -2.90 -1.82 18.98
CA PRO A 159 -2.93 -3.26 19.23
C PRO A 159 -3.36 -3.99 17.95
N VAL A 160 -2.56 -4.92 17.49
CA VAL A 160 -2.82 -5.76 16.32
C VAL A 160 -3.25 -7.14 16.79
N ALA A 161 -4.52 -7.47 16.63
CA ALA A 161 -5.07 -8.76 17.04
C ALA A 161 -4.53 -9.90 16.16
N ALA A 162 -4.53 -11.13 16.69
CA ALA A 162 -4.13 -12.33 15.95
C ALA A 162 -4.95 -12.54 14.65
N THR A 163 -6.17 -12.05 14.61
CA THR A 163 -7.09 -12.16 13.44
C THR A 163 -7.06 -10.95 12.52
N ALA A 164 -6.22 -9.94 12.80
CA ALA A 164 -6.26 -8.66 12.08
C ALA A 164 -6.08 -8.81 10.56
N ALA A 165 -5.19 -9.70 10.12
CA ALA A 165 -4.99 -9.93 8.68
C ALA A 165 -6.21 -10.58 8.02
N HIS A 166 -6.91 -11.51 8.69
CA HIS A 166 -8.13 -12.13 8.17
C HIS A 166 -9.25 -11.10 8.03
N VAL A 167 -9.45 -10.28 9.07
CA VAL A 167 -10.44 -9.19 9.06
C VAL A 167 -10.13 -8.19 7.94
N TYR A 168 -8.86 -7.78 7.81
CA TYR A 168 -8.46 -6.84 6.78
C TYR A 168 -8.62 -7.43 5.37
N THR A 169 -8.24 -8.71 5.16
CA THR A 169 -8.42 -9.42 3.89
C THR A 169 -9.86 -9.33 3.40
N GLU A 170 -10.81 -9.68 4.26
CA GLU A 170 -12.24 -9.70 3.90
C GLU A 170 -12.81 -8.28 3.73
N CYS A 171 -12.49 -7.37 4.66
CA CYS A 171 -13.03 -6.01 4.62
C CYS A 171 -12.43 -5.16 3.49
N ALA A 172 -11.16 -5.34 3.16
CA ALA A 172 -10.52 -4.69 2.02
C ALA A 172 -10.78 -5.39 0.69
N ARG A 173 -11.27 -6.64 0.70
CA ARG A 173 -11.38 -7.54 -0.46
C ARG A 173 -10.03 -7.76 -1.16
N ILE A 174 -8.96 -7.83 -0.36
CA ILE A 174 -7.59 -8.07 -0.80
C ILE A 174 -7.17 -9.44 -0.32
N TRP A 175 -7.09 -10.42 -1.22
CA TRP A 175 -6.70 -11.77 -0.85
C TRP A 175 -5.31 -12.13 -1.36
N ASN A 176 -4.41 -12.45 -0.43
CA ASN A 176 -3.12 -13.05 -0.69
C ASN A 176 -2.84 -14.04 0.46
N PRO A 177 -2.66 -15.34 0.20
CA PRO A 177 -2.59 -16.37 1.23
C PRO A 177 -1.44 -16.21 2.24
N ILE A 178 -0.40 -15.43 1.95
CA ILE A 178 0.67 -15.14 2.95
C ILE A 178 0.14 -14.44 4.21
N HIS A 179 -1.06 -13.87 4.15
CA HIS A 179 -1.70 -13.14 5.25
C HIS A 179 -2.71 -13.98 6.02
N THR A 180 -3.17 -15.11 5.46
CA THR A 180 -4.31 -15.86 6.01
C THR A 180 -4.08 -17.35 6.10
N ASP A 181 -3.09 -17.89 5.39
CA ASP A 181 -2.75 -19.33 5.37
C ASP A 181 -1.34 -19.54 5.97
N PRO A 182 -1.25 -20.14 7.19
CA PRO A 182 0.04 -20.34 7.84
C PRO A 182 0.97 -21.32 7.10
N GLU A 183 0.41 -22.29 6.38
CA GLU A 183 1.20 -23.24 5.61
C GLU A 183 1.80 -22.57 4.39
N TYR A 184 0.97 -21.86 3.63
CA TYR A 184 1.42 -21.08 2.49
C TYR A 184 2.47 -20.02 2.90
N ALA A 185 2.29 -19.33 4.04
CA ALA A 185 3.24 -18.35 4.52
C ALA A 185 4.61 -18.97 4.81
N ARG A 186 4.65 -20.17 5.46
CA ARG A 186 5.91 -20.91 5.72
C ARG A 186 6.58 -21.35 4.42
N ASP A 187 5.82 -21.86 3.46
CA ASP A 187 6.33 -22.26 2.15
C ASP A 187 6.91 -21.08 1.36
N ALA A 188 6.36 -19.90 1.56
CA ALA A 188 6.90 -18.64 1.03
C ALA A 188 8.14 -18.11 1.82
N GLY A 189 8.64 -18.86 2.81
CA GLY A 189 9.81 -18.51 3.62
C GLY A 189 9.54 -17.47 4.70
N LEU A 190 8.27 -17.29 5.09
CA LEU A 190 7.90 -16.40 6.19
C LEU A 190 7.82 -17.18 7.51
N PRO A 191 8.06 -16.52 8.67
CA PRO A 191 7.98 -17.18 9.98
C PRO A 191 6.54 -17.55 10.37
N GLY A 192 5.54 -17.01 9.69
CA GLY A 192 4.11 -17.21 9.86
C GLY A 192 3.34 -16.23 9.00
N ILE A 193 2.01 -16.17 9.18
CA ILE A 193 1.20 -15.16 8.52
C ILE A 193 1.60 -13.76 9.02
N ILE A 194 1.61 -12.81 8.10
CA ILE A 194 1.98 -11.41 8.36
C ILE A 194 0.81 -10.47 8.10
N LEU A 195 0.78 -9.34 8.79
CA LEU A 195 -0.18 -8.28 8.50
C LEU A 195 0.13 -7.66 7.12
N HIS A 196 -0.89 -7.25 6.38
CA HIS A 196 -0.71 -6.51 5.13
C HIS A 196 0.03 -5.20 5.38
N GLY A 197 1.00 -4.86 4.52
CA GLY A 197 1.66 -3.56 4.58
C GLY A 197 0.66 -2.40 4.51
N THR A 198 -0.34 -2.52 3.63
CA THR A 198 -1.43 -1.53 3.51
C THR A 198 -2.34 -1.45 4.74
N ALA A 199 -2.52 -2.53 5.50
CA ALA A 199 -3.20 -2.49 6.80
C ALA A 199 -2.36 -1.75 7.85
N THR A 200 -1.04 -2.07 7.91
CA THR A 200 -0.09 -1.36 8.78
C THR A 200 -0.11 0.15 8.50
N LEU A 201 -0.09 0.52 7.22
CA LEU A 201 -0.19 1.93 6.81
C LEU A 201 -1.53 2.54 7.20
N ALA A 202 -2.65 1.85 6.98
CA ALA A 202 -3.98 2.35 7.32
C ALA A 202 -4.16 2.56 8.83
N PHE A 203 -3.67 1.65 9.67
CA PHE A 203 -3.64 1.83 11.13
C PHE A 203 -2.80 3.04 11.53
N SER A 204 -1.63 3.23 10.90
CA SER A 204 -0.78 4.40 11.15
C SER A 204 -1.49 5.70 10.80
N ILE A 205 -2.13 5.77 9.63
CA ILE A 205 -2.90 6.94 9.19
C ILE A 205 -4.08 7.21 10.12
N SER A 206 -4.83 6.18 10.55
CA SER A 206 -5.91 6.33 11.54
C SER A 206 -5.41 6.96 12.83
N THR A 207 -4.26 6.50 13.33
CA THR A 207 -3.62 7.03 14.55
C THR A 207 -3.23 8.50 14.35
N LEU A 208 -2.60 8.84 13.23
CA LEU A 208 -2.20 10.21 12.91
C LEU A 208 -3.41 11.14 12.78
N MET A 209 -4.48 10.69 12.15
CA MET A 209 -5.73 11.45 12.03
C MET A 209 -6.34 11.75 13.41
N GLY A 210 -6.34 10.77 14.31
CA GLY A 210 -6.85 10.94 15.68
C GLY A 210 -5.99 11.88 16.52
N ALA A 211 -4.66 11.68 16.50
CA ALA A 211 -3.72 12.39 17.37
C ALA A 211 -3.40 13.81 16.87
N LEU A 212 -3.17 13.97 15.57
CA LEU A 212 -2.63 15.21 15.00
C LEU A 212 -3.64 16.02 14.18
N ARG A 213 -4.78 15.42 13.82
CA ARG A 213 -5.89 16.09 13.09
C ARG A 213 -5.38 16.91 11.90
N PRO A 214 -4.76 16.31 10.87
CA PRO A 214 -4.28 17.03 9.70
C PRO A 214 -5.43 17.76 9.02
N LYS A 215 -5.20 19.01 8.55
CA LYS A 215 -6.23 19.81 7.87
C LYS A 215 -6.64 19.20 6.53
N THR A 216 -5.69 18.62 5.84
CA THR A 216 -5.87 17.93 4.57
C THR A 216 -5.13 16.60 4.60
N LEU A 217 -5.60 15.63 3.85
CA LEU A 217 -4.89 14.38 3.63
C LEU A 217 -5.11 14.02 2.16
N ARG A 218 -4.28 14.60 1.31
CA ARG A 218 -4.33 14.39 -0.14
C ARG A 218 -3.19 13.53 -0.66
N ARG A 219 -2.09 13.44 0.11
CA ARG A 219 -0.97 12.58 -0.26
C ARG A 219 -0.54 11.73 0.93
N VAL A 220 -0.27 10.45 0.66
CA VAL A 220 0.29 9.50 1.62
C VAL A 220 1.46 8.81 0.96
N GLN A 221 2.65 8.96 1.54
CA GLN A 221 3.86 8.31 1.06
C GLN A 221 4.51 7.50 2.17
N CYS A 222 5.09 6.35 1.85
CA CYS A 222 5.94 5.62 2.78
C CYS A 222 6.83 4.58 2.09
N ARG A 223 7.80 4.06 2.87
CA ARG A 223 8.50 2.80 2.60
C ARG A 223 8.10 1.76 3.64
N PHE A 224 7.86 0.54 3.18
CA PHE A 224 7.70 -0.62 4.04
C PHE A 224 9.08 -1.23 4.27
N SER A 225 9.53 -1.28 5.53
CA SER A 225 10.87 -1.72 5.93
C SER A 225 10.87 -3.03 6.71
N GLY A 226 9.72 -3.42 7.29
CA GLY A 226 9.60 -4.62 8.10
C GLY A 226 8.25 -5.33 7.94
N MET A 227 8.21 -6.58 8.40
CA MET A 227 6.99 -7.40 8.50
C MET A 227 6.38 -7.24 9.89
N VAL A 228 5.07 -7.27 9.97
CA VAL A 228 4.33 -7.30 11.25
C VAL A 228 3.77 -8.71 11.45
N LEU A 229 4.29 -9.42 12.44
CA LEU A 229 3.70 -10.67 12.92
C LEU A 229 2.51 -10.36 13.83
N MET A 230 1.61 -11.32 14.00
CA MET A 230 0.40 -11.15 14.82
C MET A 230 0.28 -12.25 15.87
N PRO A 231 -0.18 -11.95 17.11
CA PRO A 231 -0.52 -10.61 17.60
C PRO A 231 0.72 -9.74 17.82
N SER A 232 0.55 -8.41 17.82
CA SER A 232 1.63 -7.45 18.03
C SER A 232 1.08 -6.10 18.52
N THR A 233 1.95 -5.20 18.93
CA THR A 233 1.61 -3.78 19.16
C THR A 233 2.50 -2.90 18.30
N LEU A 234 1.89 -2.06 17.51
CA LEU A 234 2.60 -1.05 16.72
C LEU A 234 2.65 0.27 17.47
N THR A 235 3.76 0.99 17.34
CA THR A 235 3.89 2.36 17.85
C THR A 235 4.06 3.31 16.67
N VAL A 236 3.27 4.38 16.64
CA VAL A 236 3.34 5.42 15.61
C VAL A 236 4.09 6.61 16.17
N HIS A 237 5.15 7.02 15.48
CA HIS A 237 5.97 8.19 15.81
C HIS A 237 5.83 9.22 14.70
N ALA A 238 5.66 10.50 15.07
CA ALA A 238 5.43 11.55 14.10
C ALA A 238 5.92 12.91 14.56
N SER A 239 6.13 13.81 13.60
CA SER A 239 6.31 15.25 13.83
C SER A 239 5.70 16.06 12.70
N ARG A 240 5.26 17.30 13.01
CA ARG A 240 4.81 18.26 11.99
C ARG A 240 6.02 18.87 11.28
N GLN A 241 5.94 18.90 9.96
CA GLN A 241 6.92 19.51 9.06
C GLN A 241 6.20 20.53 8.17
N GLY A 242 5.94 21.72 8.70
CA GLY A 242 5.04 22.70 8.08
C GLY A 242 3.58 22.18 8.03
N ASP A 243 2.99 22.15 6.85
CA ASP A 243 1.63 21.60 6.64
C ASP A 243 1.59 20.08 6.54
N ALA A 244 2.72 19.43 6.31
CA ALA A 244 2.84 17.97 6.25
C ALA A 244 3.16 17.36 7.62
N ILE A 245 2.97 16.05 7.74
CA ILE A 245 3.36 15.26 8.91
C ILE A 245 4.29 14.16 8.42
N ALA A 246 5.50 14.13 8.98
CA ALA A 246 6.43 13.02 8.85
C ALA A 246 6.12 11.95 9.89
N PHE A 247 6.23 10.67 9.53
CA PHE A 247 5.98 9.57 10.47
C PHE A 247 6.80 8.32 10.20
N GLU A 248 6.92 7.51 11.25
CA GLU A 248 7.39 6.12 11.23
C GLU A 248 6.43 5.25 12.05
N THR A 249 6.38 3.97 11.70
CA THR A 249 5.69 2.98 12.53
C THR A 249 6.66 1.88 12.89
N ARG A 250 6.69 1.50 14.16
CA ARG A 250 7.60 0.50 14.70
C ARG A 250 6.84 -0.67 15.28
N ASP A 251 7.44 -1.86 15.24
CA ASP A 251 6.94 -3.07 15.88
C ASP A 251 7.17 -3.03 17.40
N GLU A 252 6.75 -4.08 18.10
CA GLU A 252 6.91 -4.23 19.56
C GLU A 252 8.37 -4.29 20.03
N ARG A 253 9.33 -4.54 19.13
CA ARG A 253 10.78 -4.53 19.42
C ARG A 253 11.39 -3.16 19.20
N GLY A 254 10.60 -2.19 18.71
CA GLY A 254 11.06 -0.87 18.36
C GLY A 254 11.67 -0.77 16.95
N GLU A 255 11.63 -1.87 16.16
CA GLU A 255 12.16 -1.89 14.80
C GLU A 255 11.16 -1.24 13.83
N PRO A 256 11.65 -0.41 12.88
CA PRO A 256 10.78 0.25 11.94
C PRO A 256 10.17 -0.74 10.95
N VAL A 257 8.84 -0.72 10.80
CA VAL A 257 8.07 -1.46 9.79
C VAL A 257 7.55 -0.53 8.69
N ILE A 258 7.41 0.77 8.99
CA ILE A 258 7.19 1.84 8.03
C ILE A 258 8.22 2.94 8.31
N GLU A 259 8.93 3.34 7.25
CA GLU A 259 9.89 4.44 7.26
C GLU A 259 9.51 5.49 6.22
N ARG A 260 10.06 6.71 6.39
CA ARG A 260 9.86 7.82 5.46
C ARG A 260 8.39 8.04 5.15
N GLY A 261 7.55 7.92 6.19
CA GLY A 261 6.13 8.19 6.08
C GLY A 261 5.89 9.70 5.99
N TRP A 262 4.99 10.10 5.08
CA TRP A 262 4.54 11.47 4.91
C TRP A 262 3.05 11.52 4.61
N ILE A 263 2.36 12.47 5.22
CA ILE A 263 0.99 12.84 4.89
C ILE A 263 0.88 14.36 4.75
N GLY A 264 0.06 14.82 3.76
CA GLY A 264 -0.17 16.24 3.52
C GLY A 264 -1.36 16.51 2.60
#